data_56ad8391bb471aeac3dc9aa38ab5f8c8
#
_entry.id   56ad8391bb471aeac3dc9aa38ab5f8c8
#
_cell.length_a   1.000
_cell.length_b   1.000
_cell.length_c   1.000
_cell.angle_alpha   90.00
_cell.angle_beta   90.00
_cell.angle_gamma   90.00
#
_symmetry.space_group_name_H-M   'P 1'
#
loop_
_entity.id
_entity.type
_entity.pdbx_description
1 polymer ?
#
loop_
_entity_poly.entity_id
_entity_poly.type
_entity_poly.pdbx_seq_one_letter_code
_entity_poly.pdbx_strand_id
1 'polypeptide(L)'
;MRSLYFPAFALLGLLAGCDADKIKDVAANNACSLDGPVGGAQVHANVPFEPWGWAYNVAAGSVPKDVTLQIINAKNHVVLTAPATRVPRPDVAKAFEDSNLADSGFVAKLDISKLESGTYLIKVIQQEGNLRYNCASPNKFTIQSSKG
;
A
#
# COMPACT_ATOMS: atom_id res chain seq x y z
N MET A 1 31.53 66.72 -19.34
CA MET A 1 31.39 65.68 -18.32
C MET A 1 29.93 65.20 -18.31
N ARG A 2 29.65 64.04 -18.96
CA ARG A 2 28.34 63.43 -18.96
C ARG A 2 28.44 62.09 -18.27
N SER A 3 27.85 62.01 -17.07
CA SER A 3 27.78 60.81 -16.24
C SER A 3 26.70 59.89 -16.81
N LEU A 4 27.10 58.67 -17.20
CA LEU A 4 26.20 57.58 -17.66
C LEU A 4 25.85 56.72 -16.45
N TYR A 5 24.59 56.83 -16.02
CA TYR A 5 24.02 55.87 -15.03
C TYR A 5 23.53 54.63 -15.77
N PHE A 6 24.11 53.49 -15.44
CA PHE A 6 23.61 52.16 -15.81
C PHE A 6 22.63 51.69 -14.74
N PRO A 7 21.39 51.31 -15.07
CA PRO A 7 20.56 50.64 -14.11
C PRO A 7 20.90 49.15 -14.06
N ALA A 8 21.24 48.68 -12.87
CA ALA A 8 21.43 47.24 -12.59
C ALA A 8 20.04 46.54 -12.63
N PHE A 9 19.85 45.70 -13.63
CA PHE A 9 18.71 44.80 -13.68
C PHE A 9 18.96 43.62 -12.71
N ALA A 10 18.27 43.63 -11.59
CA ALA A 10 18.21 42.46 -10.66
C ALA A 10 17.29 41.40 -11.29
N LEU A 11 17.89 40.32 -11.82
CA LEU A 11 17.15 39.12 -12.18
C LEU A 11 16.71 38.44 -10.89
N LEU A 12 15.44 38.58 -10.52
CA LEU A 12 14.78 37.70 -9.57
C LEU A 12 14.60 36.32 -10.24
N GLY A 13 15.47 35.36 -9.91
CA GLY A 13 15.28 33.97 -10.25
C GLY A 13 14.08 33.40 -9.48
N LEU A 14 12.98 33.14 -10.18
CA LEU A 14 11.86 32.35 -9.70
C LEU A 14 12.37 30.91 -9.52
N LEU A 15 12.72 30.54 -8.29
CA LEU A 15 12.90 29.14 -7.89
C LEU A 15 11.50 28.49 -7.89
N ALA A 16 11.11 27.95 -9.03
CA ALA A 16 10.02 26.99 -9.10
C ALA A 16 10.48 25.75 -8.33
N GLY A 17 10.12 25.67 -7.05
CA GLY A 17 10.29 24.47 -6.24
C GLY A 17 9.49 23.35 -6.88
N CYS A 18 10.16 22.36 -7.46
CA CYS A 18 9.52 21.14 -7.92
C CYS A 18 9.02 20.36 -6.68
N ASP A 19 7.71 20.25 -6.53
CA ASP A 19 7.01 19.36 -5.58
C ASP A 19 7.19 17.87 -5.97
N ALA A 20 8.35 17.51 -6.52
CA ALA A 20 8.64 16.16 -7.02
C ALA A 20 8.69 15.08 -5.92
N ASP A 21 8.84 15.50 -4.66
CA ASP A 21 9.05 14.58 -3.53
C ASP A 21 7.76 14.22 -2.76
N LYS A 22 6.62 14.81 -3.12
CA LYS A 22 5.37 14.48 -2.41
C LYS A 22 4.79 13.17 -2.91
N ILE A 23 4.59 12.23 -1.98
CA ILE A 23 3.86 10.97 -2.25
C ILE A 23 2.41 11.32 -2.63
N LYS A 24 1.96 10.77 -3.76
CA LYS A 24 0.59 10.90 -4.26
C LYS A 24 -0.15 9.60 -4.08
N ASP A 25 -1.28 9.65 -3.39
CA ASP A 25 -2.19 8.52 -3.24
C ASP A 25 -3.06 8.33 -4.47
N VAL A 26 -3.11 7.10 -4.95
CA VAL A 26 -3.94 6.66 -6.08
C VAL A 26 -4.83 5.51 -5.62
N ALA A 27 -6.14 5.65 -5.80
CA ALA A 27 -7.06 4.55 -5.56
C ALA A 27 -6.89 3.49 -6.66
N ALA A 28 -6.69 2.24 -6.27
CA ALA A 28 -6.41 1.13 -7.19
C ALA A 28 -7.14 -0.15 -6.77
N ASN A 29 -8.46 -0.06 -6.57
CA ASN A 29 -9.28 -1.11 -5.99
C ASN A 29 -9.30 -2.44 -6.78
N ASN A 30 -8.93 -2.41 -8.07
CA ASN A 30 -8.88 -3.61 -8.91
C ASN A 30 -7.47 -4.23 -8.99
N ALA A 31 -6.52 -3.68 -8.26
CA ALA A 31 -5.10 -4.03 -8.36
C ALA A 31 -4.63 -4.99 -7.28
N CYS A 32 -5.53 -5.55 -6.48
CA CYS A 32 -5.18 -6.54 -5.47
C CYS A 32 -6.33 -7.48 -5.12
N SER A 33 -5.97 -8.63 -4.60
CA SER A 33 -6.88 -9.54 -3.89
C SER A 33 -6.20 -10.05 -2.62
N LEU A 34 -7.01 -10.22 -1.57
CA LEU A 34 -6.61 -10.94 -0.37
C LEU A 34 -7.16 -12.36 -0.48
N ASP A 35 -6.27 -13.33 -0.57
CA ASP A 35 -6.64 -14.75 -0.65
C ASP A 35 -6.73 -15.38 0.74
N GLY A 36 -6.06 -14.80 1.71
CA GLY A 36 -6.15 -15.12 3.13
C GLY A 36 -5.86 -13.90 4.02
N PRO A 37 -6.66 -13.71 5.09
CA PRO A 37 -7.85 -14.46 5.45
C PRO A 37 -9.02 -14.23 4.51
N VAL A 38 -9.84 -15.25 4.33
CA VAL A 38 -11.10 -15.12 3.59
C VAL A 38 -12.12 -14.27 4.36
N GLY A 39 -13.08 -13.70 3.65
CA GLY A 39 -14.11 -12.86 4.26
C GLY A 39 -14.85 -13.56 5.40
N GLY A 40 -15.02 -12.86 6.52
CA GLY A 40 -15.64 -13.39 7.73
C GLY A 40 -14.76 -14.25 8.62
N ALA A 41 -13.46 -14.37 8.30
CA ALA A 41 -12.52 -15.14 9.12
C ALA A 41 -12.47 -14.61 10.55
N GLN A 42 -12.36 -15.53 11.51
CA GLN A 42 -12.10 -15.22 12.92
C GLN A 42 -10.66 -15.60 13.24
N VAL A 43 -9.92 -14.66 13.77
CA VAL A 43 -8.52 -14.85 14.16
C VAL A 43 -8.34 -14.53 15.64
N HIS A 44 -7.42 -15.25 16.29
CA HIS A 44 -7.11 -15.00 17.69
C HIS A 44 -5.88 -14.12 17.82
N ALA A 45 -5.93 -13.14 18.70
CA ALA A 45 -4.84 -12.17 18.87
C ALA A 45 -3.48 -12.80 19.27
N ASN A 46 -3.50 -13.96 19.89
CA ASN A 46 -2.28 -14.68 20.33
C ASN A 46 -1.72 -15.70 19.30
N VAL A 47 -2.32 -15.75 18.11
CA VAL A 47 -1.87 -16.64 17.02
C VAL A 47 -1.18 -15.78 15.94
N PRO A 48 -0.07 -16.26 15.35
CA PRO A 48 0.54 -15.57 14.21
C PRO A 48 -0.48 -15.29 13.12
N PHE A 49 -0.54 -14.06 12.66
CA PHE A 49 -1.45 -13.63 11.62
C PHE A 49 -0.67 -13.31 10.35
N GLU A 50 -0.85 -14.12 9.33
CA GLU A 50 -0.10 -14.04 8.08
C GLU A 50 -1.05 -13.87 6.88
N PRO A 51 -1.57 -12.65 6.64
CA PRO A 51 -2.37 -12.37 5.45
C PRO A 51 -1.51 -12.45 4.18
N TRP A 52 -2.13 -12.97 3.11
CA TRP A 52 -1.50 -13.16 1.82
C TRP A 52 -2.47 -12.94 0.68
N GLY A 53 -1.92 -12.68 -0.50
CA GLY A 53 -2.69 -12.42 -1.69
C GLY A 53 -1.82 -12.02 -2.86
N TRP A 54 -2.35 -11.19 -3.74
CA TRP A 54 -1.61 -10.62 -4.85
C TRP A 54 -1.96 -9.14 -5.04
N ALA A 55 -1.03 -8.39 -5.60
CA ALA A 55 -1.22 -6.98 -5.93
C ALA A 55 -0.25 -6.55 -7.03
N TYR A 56 -0.72 -5.73 -7.98
CA TYR A 56 0.08 -5.16 -9.05
C TYR A 56 -0.43 -3.76 -9.44
N ASN A 57 0.37 -3.01 -10.17
CA ASN A 57 -0.02 -1.71 -10.70
C ASN A 57 -0.70 -1.90 -12.06
N VAL A 58 -2.02 -1.84 -12.09
CA VAL A 58 -2.83 -2.03 -13.32
C VAL A 58 -2.47 -1.03 -14.41
N ALA A 59 -2.22 0.23 -14.03
CA ALA A 59 -1.97 1.30 -15.01
C ALA A 59 -0.64 1.13 -15.74
N ALA A 60 0.38 0.60 -15.07
CA ALA A 60 1.71 0.39 -15.62
C ALA A 60 1.97 -1.06 -16.07
N GLY A 61 1.10 -2.02 -15.72
CA GLY A 61 1.33 -3.45 -15.94
C GLY A 61 2.58 -3.93 -15.19
N SER A 62 2.89 -3.34 -14.03
CA SER A 62 4.10 -3.61 -13.26
C SER A 62 3.77 -4.16 -11.87
N VAL A 63 4.77 -4.81 -11.26
CA VAL A 63 4.69 -5.30 -9.88
C VAL A 63 5.64 -4.47 -9.02
N PRO A 64 5.16 -3.42 -8.32
CA PRO A 64 5.98 -2.64 -7.40
C PRO A 64 6.61 -3.54 -6.34
N LYS A 65 7.89 -3.32 -6.03
CA LYS A 65 8.61 -4.13 -5.03
C LYS A 65 8.08 -3.88 -3.62
N ASP A 66 7.79 -2.62 -3.33
CA ASP A 66 7.36 -2.21 -2.00
C ASP A 66 5.87 -2.42 -1.82
N VAL A 67 5.53 -3.33 -0.92
CA VAL A 67 4.17 -3.64 -0.50
C VAL A 67 4.07 -3.52 0.99
N THR A 68 3.03 -2.86 1.45
CA THR A 68 2.72 -2.66 2.87
C THR A 68 1.26 -3.00 3.10
N LEU A 69 0.98 -3.67 4.21
CA LEU A 69 -0.39 -3.91 4.65
C LEU A 69 -0.74 -2.97 5.79
N GLN A 70 -1.96 -2.44 5.75
CA GLN A 70 -2.56 -1.66 6.81
C GLN A 70 -3.81 -2.36 7.33
N ILE A 71 -3.88 -2.57 8.65
CA ILE A 71 -5.12 -3.00 9.31
C ILE A 71 -5.90 -1.75 9.70
N ILE A 72 -7.18 -1.74 9.32
CA ILE A 72 -8.10 -0.62 9.50
C ILE A 72 -9.26 -1.08 10.38
N ASN A 73 -9.55 -0.35 11.44
CA ASN A 73 -10.66 -0.65 12.34
C ASN A 73 -12.02 -0.15 11.79
N ALA A 74 -13.10 -0.46 12.48
CA ALA A 74 -14.46 -0.08 12.10
C ALA A 74 -14.70 1.45 12.06
N LYS A 75 -13.82 2.25 12.70
CA LYS A 75 -13.84 3.72 12.65
C LYS A 75 -12.99 4.29 11.50
N ASN A 76 -12.55 3.44 10.59
CA ASN A 76 -11.67 3.80 9.47
C ASN A 76 -10.28 4.35 9.88
N HIS A 77 -9.79 3.98 11.06
CA HIS A 77 -8.44 4.33 11.50
C HIS A 77 -7.48 3.19 11.21
N VAL A 78 -6.30 3.54 10.70
CA VAL A 78 -5.17 2.59 10.58
C VAL A 78 -4.65 2.31 11.98
N VAL A 79 -4.70 1.05 12.39
CA VAL A 79 -4.28 0.60 13.73
C VAL A 79 -3.00 -0.22 13.70
N LEU A 80 -2.61 -0.72 12.53
CA LEU A 80 -1.35 -1.45 12.33
C LEU A 80 -0.88 -1.25 10.89
N THR A 81 0.43 -1.13 10.71
CA THR A 81 1.08 -1.09 9.41
C THR A 81 2.30 -2.01 9.43
N ALA A 82 2.45 -2.86 8.44
CA ALA A 82 3.60 -3.75 8.32
C ALA A 82 4.00 -3.97 6.86
N PRO A 83 5.30 -4.13 6.57
CA PRO A 83 5.75 -4.51 5.25
C PRO A 83 5.32 -5.93 4.91
N ALA A 84 5.14 -6.18 3.61
CA ALA A 84 4.90 -7.51 3.08
C ALA A 84 6.08 -7.93 2.18
N THR A 85 6.30 -9.23 2.11
CA THR A 85 7.31 -9.82 1.23
C THR A 85 6.65 -10.27 -0.06
N ARG A 86 7.27 -9.98 -1.21
CA ARG A 86 6.83 -10.51 -2.49
C ARG A 86 7.08 -12.00 -2.59
N VAL A 87 6.12 -12.70 -3.18
CA VAL A 87 6.19 -14.15 -3.43
C VAL A 87 5.69 -14.47 -4.84
N PRO A 88 6.20 -15.53 -5.48
CA PRO A 88 5.73 -15.93 -6.80
C PRO A 88 4.26 -16.34 -6.81
N ARG A 89 3.54 -15.93 -7.87
CA ARG A 89 2.14 -16.27 -8.14
C ARG A 89 1.96 -16.56 -9.64
N PRO A 90 2.52 -17.69 -10.14
CA PRO A 90 2.37 -18.08 -11.53
C PRO A 90 0.91 -18.37 -11.92
N ASP A 91 0.08 -18.72 -10.96
CA ASP A 91 -1.36 -18.87 -11.14
C ASP A 91 -2.06 -17.54 -11.49
N VAL A 92 -1.64 -16.43 -10.86
CA VAL A 92 -2.13 -15.08 -11.18
C VAL A 92 -1.67 -14.66 -12.57
N ALA A 93 -0.39 -14.83 -12.89
CA ALA A 93 0.15 -14.56 -14.23
C ALA A 93 -0.62 -15.33 -15.32
N LYS A 94 -0.93 -16.59 -15.08
CA LYS A 94 -1.72 -17.41 -15.99
C LYS A 94 -3.18 -16.92 -16.10
N ALA A 95 -3.81 -16.58 -14.98
CA ALA A 95 -5.21 -16.15 -14.96
C ALA A 95 -5.43 -14.82 -15.69
N PHE A 96 -4.45 -13.92 -15.66
CA PHE A 96 -4.49 -12.64 -16.36
C PHE A 96 -3.78 -12.66 -17.72
N GLU A 97 -3.23 -13.80 -18.12
CA GLU A 97 -2.45 -13.97 -19.37
C GLU A 97 -1.28 -12.97 -19.49
N ASP A 98 -0.68 -12.60 -18.36
CA ASP A 98 0.42 -11.65 -18.26
C ASP A 98 1.55 -12.20 -17.40
N SER A 99 2.66 -12.56 -18.05
CA SER A 99 3.86 -13.11 -17.38
C SER A 99 4.53 -12.12 -16.42
N ASN A 100 4.33 -10.81 -16.60
CA ASN A 100 4.86 -9.79 -15.71
C ASN A 100 4.28 -9.89 -14.29
N LEU A 101 3.12 -10.55 -14.15
CA LEU A 101 2.45 -10.73 -12.85
C LEU A 101 2.95 -11.95 -12.07
N ALA A 102 3.96 -12.66 -12.56
CA ALA A 102 4.48 -13.86 -11.90
C ALA A 102 4.95 -13.63 -10.46
N ASP A 103 5.41 -12.41 -10.14
CA ASP A 103 5.84 -12.03 -8.78
C ASP A 103 4.85 -11.12 -8.05
N SER A 104 3.59 -11.09 -8.49
CA SER A 104 2.56 -10.22 -7.92
C SER A 104 2.09 -10.62 -6.52
N GLY A 105 2.43 -11.81 -6.04
CA GLY A 105 2.07 -12.28 -4.72
C GLY A 105 2.69 -11.46 -3.59
N PHE A 106 2.06 -11.53 -2.43
CA PHE A 106 2.60 -11.00 -1.19
C PHE A 106 2.18 -11.85 0.01
N VAL A 107 3.01 -11.83 1.05
CA VAL A 107 2.71 -12.35 2.38
C VAL A 107 3.26 -11.38 3.41
N ALA A 108 2.51 -11.15 4.49
CA ALA A 108 2.97 -10.34 5.61
C ALA A 108 2.84 -11.11 6.91
N LYS A 109 3.71 -10.79 7.89
CA LYS A 109 3.61 -11.27 9.26
C LYS A 109 3.19 -10.11 10.14
N LEU A 110 2.02 -10.22 10.75
CA LEU A 110 1.43 -9.15 11.55
C LEU A 110 1.32 -9.58 13.01
N ASP A 111 1.86 -8.75 13.90
CA ASP A 111 1.62 -8.89 15.33
C ASP A 111 0.32 -8.16 15.71
N ILE A 112 -0.74 -8.93 15.82
CA ILE A 112 -2.08 -8.44 16.19
C ILE A 112 -2.38 -8.59 17.69
N SER A 113 -1.40 -8.98 18.51
CA SER A 113 -1.58 -9.28 19.93
C SER A 113 -2.07 -8.09 20.77
N LYS A 114 -1.79 -6.87 20.29
CA LYS A 114 -2.18 -5.62 20.95
C LYS A 114 -3.46 -5.01 20.40
N LEU A 115 -4.06 -5.63 19.38
CA LEU A 115 -5.31 -5.15 18.82
C LEU A 115 -6.51 -5.63 19.64
N GLU A 116 -7.46 -4.75 19.82
CA GLU A 116 -8.71 -5.08 20.53
C GLU A 116 -9.56 -6.06 19.73
N SER A 117 -10.45 -6.78 20.41
CA SER A 117 -11.47 -7.58 19.74
C SER A 117 -12.36 -6.70 18.88
N GLY A 118 -12.62 -7.11 17.66
CA GLY A 118 -13.42 -6.31 16.73
C GLY A 118 -13.26 -6.72 15.28
N THR A 119 -13.98 -6.01 14.42
CA THR A 119 -13.93 -6.24 12.98
C THR A 119 -12.99 -5.26 12.29
N TYR A 120 -12.17 -5.79 11.39
CA TYR A 120 -11.11 -5.09 10.70
C TYR A 120 -11.14 -5.35 9.20
N LEU A 121 -10.50 -4.43 8.47
CA LEU A 121 -10.19 -4.54 7.04
C LEU A 121 -8.68 -4.56 6.83
N ILE A 122 -8.25 -5.11 5.72
CA ILE A 122 -6.87 -4.97 5.24
C ILE A 122 -6.86 -4.08 3.99
N LYS A 123 -5.99 -3.09 4.01
CA LYS A 123 -5.63 -2.29 2.84
C LYS A 123 -4.22 -2.69 2.41
N VAL A 124 -4.08 -2.96 1.12
CA VAL A 124 -2.79 -3.22 0.47
C VAL A 124 -2.30 -1.93 -0.15
N ILE A 125 -1.09 -1.55 0.22
CA ILE A 125 -0.42 -0.35 -0.28
C ILE A 125 0.77 -0.81 -1.13
N GLN A 126 0.84 -0.38 -2.37
CA GLN A 126 2.01 -0.56 -3.23
C GLN A 126 2.63 0.79 -3.51
N GLN A 127 3.95 0.89 -3.45
CA GLN A 127 4.64 2.13 -3.74
C GLN A 127 5.61 1.95 -4.91
N GLU A 128 5.55 2.87 -5.85
CA GLU A 128 6.45 2.95 -7.00
C GLU A 128 6.81 4.42 -7.22
N GLY A 129 8.06 4.76 -6.92
CA GLY A 129 8.50 6.17 -6.90
C GLY A 129 7.68 7.01 -5.91
N ASN A 130 7.10 8.10 -6.38
CA ASN A 130 6.25 8.98 -5.58
C ASN A 130 4.75 8.63 -5.66
N LEU A 131 4.38 7.53 -6.29
CA LEU A 131 3.00 7.06 -6.38
C LEU A 131 2.75 5.94 -5.37
N ARG A 132 1.67 6.07 -4.64
CA ARG A 132 1.21 5.09 -3.66
C ARG A 132 -0.18 4.60 -4.04
N TYR A 133 -0.23 3.36 -4.51
CA TYR A 133 -1.45 2.70 -4.96
C TYR A 133 -2.15 2.05 -3.78
N ASN A 134 -3.36 2.48 -3.49
CA ASN A 134 -4.16 2.02 -2.36
C ASN A 134 -5.26 1.08 -2.86
N CYS A 135 -5.20 -0.17 -2.44
CA CYS A 135 -6.21 -1.18 -2.73
C CYS A 135 -6.82 -1.71 -1.43
N ALA A 136 -8.08 -1.43 -1.21
CA ALA A 136 -8.81 -1.95 -0.05
C ALA A 136 -9.43 -3.31 -0.39
N SER A 137 -9.11 -4.34 0.38
CA SER A 137 -9.81 -5.62 0.27
C SER A 137 -11.24 -5.46 0.81
N PRO A 138 -12.27 -5.98 0.14
CA PRO A 138 -13.62 -6.03 0.66
C PRO A 138 -13.77 -7.02 1.83
N ASN A 139 -12.79 -7.91 2.01
CA ASN A 139 -12.84 -8.96 3.00
C ASN A 139 -12.59 -8.39 4.40
N LYS A 140 -13.58 -8.54 5.28
CA LYS A 140 -13.49 -8.23 6.70
C LYS A 140 -13.09 -9.49 7.46
N PHE A 141 -12.32 -9.30 8.54
CA PHE A 141 -12.03 -10.36 9.50
C PHE A 141 -12.27 -9.86 10.92
N THR A 142 -12.46 -10.77 11.85
CA THR A 142 -12.71 -10.44 13.26
C THR A 142 -11.58 -10.94 14.13
N ILE A 143 -11.00 -10.05 14.94
CA ILE A 143 -10.07 -10.42 15.98
C ILE A 143 -10.86 -10.78 17.24
N GLN A 144 -10.61 -11.96 17.78
CA GLN A 144 -11.12 -12.40 19.07
C GLN A 144 -10.04 -12.24 20.13
N SER A 145 -10.41 -11.70 21.30
CA SER A 145 -9.48 -11.72 22.43
C SER A 145 -9.19 -13.17 22.83
N SER A 146 -7.93 -13.46 23.12
CA SER A 146 -7.61 -14.63 23.90
C SER A 146 -8.18 -14.40 25.29
N LYS A 147 -9.38 -14.96 25.56
CA LYS A 147 -9.80 -15.10 26.96
C LYS A 147 -8.80 -16.01 27.64
N GLY A 148 -7.96 -15.41 28.50
CA GLY A 148 -7.17 -16.15 29.45
C GLY A 148 -8.06 -16.89 30.44
#